data_919ef9df32dbc5c2825e23d3a3663b87
#
_entry.id   919ef9df32dbc5c2825e23d3a3663b87
#
_cell.length_a   1.000
_cell.length_b   1.000
_cell.length_c   1.000
_cell.angle_alpha   90.00
_cell.angle_beta   90.00
_cell.angle_gamma   90.00
#
_symmetry.space_group_name_H-M   'P 1'
#
loop_
_entity.id
_entity.type
_entity.pdbx_description
1 polymer ?
#
loop_
_entity_poly.entity_id
_entity_poly.type
_entity_poly.pdbx_seq_one_letter_code
_entity_poly.pdbx_strand_id
1 'polypeptide(L)'
;MTILANLLGCQGIDEFRTMIPHMREQGGRIIQIFSYGGQVAYPGNSLYHASKFGIEGFVESVVQEVAPFNIQATIIEPGGARTEFRYGSAHVTNLMPEYDDTPTHAFLKKLGPANRLAEGDPDKMAARIIETVDQDPAPLHVVLRSQARQATINRFTERLNEYKGQADLAASTDIKE
;
A
#
# COMPACT_ATOMS: atom_id res chain seq x y z
N MET A 1 -15.91 8.41 12.94
CA MET A 1 -14.52 7.98 12.78
C MET A 1 -14.31 6.48 12.99
N THR A 2 -14.86 5.86 14.04
CA THR A 2 -14.67 4.44 14.38
C THR A 2 -15.20 3.45 13.31
N ILE A 3 -16.28 3.77 12.62
CA ILE A 3 -16.88 2.88 11.61
C ILE A 3 -16.02 2.78 10.34
N LEU A 4 -15.41 3.89 9.90
CA LEU A 4 -14.49 3.87 8.76
C LEU A 4 -13.21 3.08 9.06
N ALA A 5 -12.70 3.17 10.28
CA ALA A 5 -11.53 2.42 10.73
C ALA A 5 -11.76 0.90 10.65
N ASN A 6 -12.93 0.41 11.10
CA ASN A 6 -13.27 -1.01 11.04
C ASN A 6 -13.52 -1.51 9.60
N LEU A 7 -14.11 -0.69 8.73
CA LEU A 7 -14.37 -1.04 7.33
C LEU A 7 -13.08 -1.14 6.49
N LEU A 8 -12.06 -0.37 6.83
CA LEU A 8 -10.79 -0.33 6.08
C LEU A 8 -9.73 -1.30 6.61
N GLY A 9 -10.08 -2.15 7.60
CA GLY A 9 -9.10 -3.06 8.21
C GLY A 9 -7.97 -2.31 8.94
N CYS A 10 -8.29 -1.19 9.57
CA CYS A 10 -7.36 -0.16 10.02
C CYS A 10 -6.71 -0.45 11.38
N GLN A 11 -6.28 -1.67 11.63
CA GLN A 11 -5.41 -1.97 12.77
C GLN A 11 -4.18 -1.03 12.77
N GLY A 12 -3.64 -0.71 11.59
CA GLY A 12 -2.51 0.22 11.46
C GLY A 12 -2.82 1.65 11.97
N ILE A 13 -4.04 2.18 11.78
CA ILE A 13 -4.43 3.51 12.29
C ILE A 13 -4.46 3.50 13.82
N ASP A 14 -5.00 2.46 14.44
CA ASP A 14 -5.06 2.33 15.89
C ASP A 14 -3.67 2.15 16.50
N GLU A 15 -2.76 1.46 15.81
CA GLU A 15 -1.35 1.33 16.20
C GLU A 15 -0.66 2.70 16.21
N PHE A 16 -0.77 3.50 15.16
CA PHE A 16 -0.23 4.87 15.11
C PHE A 16 -0.81 5.75 16.23
N ARG A 17 -2.13 5.71 16.40
CA ARG A 17 -2.81 6.47 17.45
C ARG A 17 -2.33 6.12 18.85
N THR A 18 -1.99 4.87 19.09
CA THR A 18 -1.50 4.39 20.39
C THR A 18 -0.01 4.73 20.59
N MET A 19 0.82 4.56 19.56
CA MET A 19 2.27 4.71 19.68
C MET A 19 2.73 6.18 19.71
N ILE A 20 2.14 7.06 18.88
CA ILE A 20 2.59 8.46 18.74
C ILE A 20 2.66 9.21 20.07
N PRO A 21 1.66 9.14 20.98
CA PRO A 21 1.75 9.84 22.25
C PRO A 21 2.99 9.47 23.09
N HIS A 22 3.40 8.20 23.04
CA HIS A 22 4.58 7.71 23.78
C HIS A 22 5.89 8.09 23.09
N MET A 23 5.88 8.31 21.79
CA MET A 23 7.08 8.65 21.02
C MET A 23 7.40 10.14 21.00
N ARG A 24 6.45 11.02 21.34
CA ARG A 24 6.61 12.49 21.24
C ARG A 24 7.80 13.04 22.00
N GLU A 25 8.16 12.45 23.13
CA GLU A 25 9.25 12.94 23.97
C GLU A 25 10.64 12.52 23.47
N GLN A 26 10.74 11.34 22.86
CA GLN A 26 12.02 10.74 22.49
C GLN A 26 12.24 10.62 20.97
N GLY A 27 11.21 10.91 20.18
CA GLY A 27 11.22 10.63 18.76
C GLY A 27 11.15 9.14 18.46
N GLY A 28 11.48 8.74 17.24
CA GLY A 28 11.60 7.35 16.88
C GLY A 28 11.13 7.04 15.47
N ARG A 29 11.02 5.75 15.19
CA ARG A 29 10.68 5.25 13.85
C ARG A 29 9.53 4.26 13.89
N ILE A 30 8.58 4.42 12.97
CA ILE A 30 7.47 3.50 12.74
C ILE A 30 7.70 2.81 11.39
N ILE A 31 7.68 1.49 11.36
CA ILE A 31 7.76 0.72 10.13
C ILE A 31 6.40 0.06 9.91
N GLN A 32 5.68 0.53 8.90
CA GLN A 32 4.37 0.01 8.54
C GLN A 32 4.50 -0.99 7.39
N ILE A 33 4.22 -2.26 7.66
CA ILE A 33 4.24 -3.30 6.63
C ILE A 33 2.92 -3.31 5.88
N PHE A 34 3.01 -3.18 4.56
CA PHE A 34 1.91 -2.89 3.68
C PHE A 34 1.82 -3.79 2.47
N SER A 35 1.61 -3.20 1.31
CA SER A 35 1.59 -3.86 0.02
C SER A 35 1.71 -2.83 -1.10
N TYR A 36 2.42 -3.16 -2.17
CA TYR A 36 2.37 -2.37 -3.40
C TYR A 36 0.93 -2.25 -3.98
N GLY A 37 -0.01 -3.06 -3.49
CA GLY A 37 -1.44 -2.93 -3.76
C GLY A 37 -2.08 -1.66 -3.16
N GLY A 38 -1.34 -0.86 -2.38
CA GLY A 38 -1.69 0.52 -2.02
C GLY A 38 -1.36 1.54 -3.11
N GLN A 39 -0.59 1.15 -4.12
CA GLN A 39 -0.18 2.02 -5.23
C GLN A 39 -0.77 1.56 -6.58
N VAL A 40 -1.03 0.26 -6.72
CA VAL A 40 -1.52 -0.36 -7.96
C VAL A 40 -2.78 -1.16 -7.67
N ALA A 41 -3.87 -0.87 -8.41
CA ALA A 41 -5.14 -1.58 -8.28
C ALA A 41 -5.31 -2.64 -9.37
N TYR A 42 -5.86 -3.79 -8.98
CA TYR A 42 -6.19 -4.90 -9.85
C TYR A 42 -7.67 -5.27 -9.73
N PRO A 43 -8.31 -5.78 -10.79
CA PRO A 43 -9.71 -6.18 -10.75
C PRO A 43 -9.95 -7.31 -9.74
N GLY A 44 -11.13 -7.37 -9.16
CA GLY A 44 -11.52 -8.39 -8.18
C GLY A 44 -11.04 -8.17 -6.74
N ASN A 45 -10.25 -7.11 -6.49
CA ASN A 45 -9.68 -6.80 -5.17
C ASN A 45 -10.01 -5.37 -4.70
N SER A 46 -11.15 -4.81 -5.10
CA SER A 46 -11.48 -3.41 -4.85
C SER A 46 -11.44 -3.03 -3.35
N LEU A 47 -12.02 -3.83 -2.48
CA LEU A 47 -12.02 -3.56 -1.03
C LEU A 47 -10.61 -3.68 -0.43
N TYR A 48 -9.80 -4.65 -0.89
CA TYR A 48 -8.41 -4.76 -0.49
C TYR A 48 -7.62 -3.51 -0.90
N HIS A 49 -7.74 -3.09 -2.17
CA HIS A 49 -7.07 -1.87 -2.64
C HIS A 49 -7.56 -0.63 -1.92
N ALA A 50 -8.87 -0.48 -1.68
CA ALA A 50 -9.41 0.63 -0.91
C ALA A 50 -8.76 0.74 0.48
N SER A 51 -8.61 -0.40 1.17
CA SER A 51 -7.95 -0.43 2.48
C SER A 51 -6.46 -0.05 2.38
N LYS A 52 -5.77 -0.54 1.36
CA LYS A 52 -4.32 -0.29 1.20
C LYS A 52 -4.03 1.15 0.76
N PHE A 53 -4.75 1.69 -0.22
CA PHE A 53 -4.66 3.10 -0.62
C PHE A 53 -5.02 4.04 0.54
N GLY A 54 -6.04 3.68 1.34
CA GLY A 54 -6.46 4.51 2.48
C GLY A 54 -5.37 4.68 3.53
N ILE A 55 -4.63 3.62 3.84
CA ILE A 55 -3.55 3.71 4.84
C ILE A 55 -2.30 4.37 4.26
N GLU A 56 -1.98 4.20 2.96
CA GLU A 56 -0.91 4.98 2.31
C GLU A 56 -1.13 6.48 2.57
N GLY A 57 -2.29 7.01 2.16
CA GLY A 57 -2.61 8.42 2.37
C GLY A 57 -2.66 8.82 3.84
N PHE A 58 -3.09 7.91 4.74
CA PHE A 58 -3.06 8.16 6.18
C PHE A 58 -1.63 8.33 6.69
N VAL A 59 -0.73 7.41 6.36
CA VAL A 59 0.67 7.47 6.82
C VAL A 59 1.39 8.67 6.21
N GLU A 60 1.20 8.95 4.90
CA GLU A 60 1.75 10.13 4.24
C GLU A 60 1.33 11.45 4.91
N SER A 61 0.10 11.51 5.43
CA SER A 61 -0.37 12.66 6.19
C SER A 61 0.27 12.72 7.58
N VAL A 62 0.21 11.62 8.32
CA VAL A 62 0.68 11.55 9.70
C VAL A 62 2.17 11.84 9.82
N VAL A 63 3.01 11.39 8.88
CA VAL A 63 4.46 11.69 8.97
C VAL A 63 4.75 13.18 8.94
N GLN A 64 3.95 13.96 8.23
CA GLN A 64 4.08 15.43 8.22
C GLN A 64 3.66 16.04 9.57
N GLU A 65 2.61 15.49 10.20
CA GLU A 65 2.11 15.95 11.49
C GLU A 65 3.08 15.63 12.65
N VAL A 66 3.80 14.51 12.58
CA VAL A 66 4.69 14.05 13.64
C VAL A 66 6.16 14.38 13.43
N ALA A 67 6.53 14.93 12.27
CA ALA A 67 7.89 15.37 11.96
C ALA A 67 8.49 16.32 13.00
N PRO A 68 7.72 17.30 13.58
CA PRO A 68 8.25 18.18 14.63
C PRO A 68 8.67 17.46 15.92
N PHE A 69 8.22 16.23 16.13
CA PHE A 69 8.59 15.38 17.27
C PHE A 69 9.73 14.42 16.96
N ASN A 70 10.40 14.59 15.81
CA ASN A 70 11.43 13.68 15.34
C ASN A 70 10.93 12.21 15.21
N ILE A 71 9.66 12.04 14.84
CA ILE A 71 9.07 10.74 14.54
C ILE A 71 9.06 10.58 13.02
N GLN A 72 9.66 9.50 12.54
CA GLN A 72 9.73 9.15 11.12
C GLN A 72 8.96 7.86 10.87
N ALA A 73 8.41 7.68 9.67
CA ALA A 73 7.79 6.42 9.28
C ALA A 73 8.31 5.93 7.94
N THR A 74 8.29 4.60 7.79
CA THR A 74 8.60 3.89 6.55
C THR A 74 7.45 2.97 6.20
N ILE A 75 6.91 3.10 5.00
CA ILE A 75 5.88 2.23 4.43
C ILE A 75 6.59 1.16 3.61
N ILE A 76 6.46 -0.09 4.00
CA ILE A 76 7.01 -1.23 3.26
C ILE A 76 5.94 -1.77 2.32
N GLU A 77 6.22 -1.78 1.04
CA GLU A 77 5.30 -2.16 -0.04
C GLU A 77 5.75 -3.47 -0.72
N PRO A 78 5.62 -4.63 -0.06
CA PRO A 78 6.03 -5.89 -0.65
C PRO A 78 5.11 -6.28 -1.80
N GLY A 79 5.70 -6.90 -2.83
CA GLY A 79 4.99 -7.74 -3.77
C GLY A 79 4.66 -9.10 -3.15
N GLY A 80 4.17 -10.05 -3.96
CA GLY A 80 3.82 -11.37 -3.46
C GLY A 80 4.99 -12.08 -2.79
N ALA A 81 4.90 -12.29 -1.48
CA ALA A 81 5.82 -13.07 -0.67
C ALA A 81 5.35 -14.52 -0.53
N ARG A 82 6.29 -15.47 -0.43
CA ARG A 82 5.98 -16.89 -0.25
C ARG A 82 5.66 -17.16 1.22
N THR A 83 4.43 -16.85 1.61
CA THR A 83 3.90 -17.00 2.97
C THR A 83 2.54 -17.69 2.93
N GLU A 84 2.03 -18.12 4.08
CA GLU A 84 0.70 -18.71 4.22
C GLU A 84 -0.47 -17.75 3.89
N PHE A 85 -0.20 -16.45 3.71
CA PHE A 85 -1.25 -15.48 3.41
C PHE A 85 -2.13 -15.89 2.21
N ARG A 86 -1.50 -16.30 1.10
CA ARG A 86 -2.22 -16.70 -0.12
C ARG A 86 -2.91 -18.05 0.02
N TYR A 87 -2.39 -18.94 0.84
CA TYR A 87 -2.82 -20.34 0.91
C TYR A 87 -3.73 -20.65 2.09
N GLY A 88 -3.69 -19.82 3.14
CA GLY A 88 -4.44 -20.05 4.36
C GLY A 88 -5.34 -18.88 4.79
N SER A 89 -4.88 -17.66 4.64
CA SER A 89 -5.56 -16.48 5.21
C SER A 89 -6.35 -15.65 4.19
N ALA A 90 -6.04 -15.75 2.90
CA ALA A 90 -6.78 -15.02 1.87
C ALA A 90 -8.07 -15.76 1.51
N HIS A 91 -9.19 -15.11 1.74
CA HIS A 91 -10.50 -15.63 1.34
C HIS A 91 -10.95 -14.95 0.05
N VAL A 92 -11.23 -15.76 -0.97
CA VAL A 92 -11.88 -15.31 -2.21
C VAL A 92 -13.35 -15.68 -2.10
N THR A 93 -14.23 -14.72 -2.36
CA THR A 93 -15.67 -14.95 -2.39
C THR A 93 -16.05 -15.91 -3.52
N ASN A 94 -17.25 -16.49 -3.47
CA ASN A 94 -17.75 -17.33 -4.55
C ASN A 94 -17.71 -16.54 -5.87
N LEU A 95 -17.09 -17.14 -6.89
CA LEU A 95 -17.04 -16.55 -8.23
C LEU A 95 -18.44 -16.58 -8.85
N MET A 96 -18.84 -15.46 -9.42
CA MET A 96 -20.15 -15.30 -10.06
C MET A 96 -20.00 -15.59 -11.58
N PRO A 97 -20.82 -16.47 -12.16
CA PRO A 97 -20.71 -16.83 -13.59
C PRO A 97 -20.74 -15.64 -14.55
N GLU A 98 -21.44 -14.55 -14.17
CA GLU A 98 -21.52 -13.32 -14.97
C GLU A 98 -20.17 -12.65 -15.20
N TYR A 99 -19.15 -13.02 -14.43
CA TYR A 99 -17.77 -12.52 -14.56
C TYR A 99 -16.81 -13.53 -15.19
N ASP A 100 -17.33 -14.67 -15.69
CA ASP A 100 -16.53 -15.61 -16.45
C ASP A 100 -15.92 -14.93 -17.68
N ASP A 101 -14.68 -15.32 -18.00
CA ASP A 101 -13.87 -14.75 -19.08
C ASP A 101 -13.57 -13.24 -18.98
N THR A 102 -13.88 -12.62 -17.85
CA THR A 102 -13.52 -11.23 -17.59
C THR A 102 -12.12 -11.11 -16.95
N PRO A 103 -11.48 -9.91 -16.99
CA PRO A 103 -10.23 -9.63 -16.29
C PRO A 103 -10.29 -9.94 -14.78
N THR A 104 -11.47 -9.81 -14.16
CA THR A 104 -11.68 -10.11 -12.72
C THR A 104 -11.40 -11.58 -12.44
N HIS A 105 -12.07 -12.51 -13.12
CA HIS A 105 -11.84 -13.94 -12.93
C HIS A 105 -10.45 -14.38 -13.39
N ALA A 106 -9.92 -13.78 -14.47
CA ALA A 106 -8.55 -14.05 -14.91
C ALA A 106 -7.52 -13.67 -13.83
N PHE A 107 -7.72 -12.55 -13.16
CA PHE A 107 -6.84 -12.12 -12.07
C PHE A 107 -7.00 -13.01 -10.83
N LEU A 108 -8.23 -13.29 -10.39
CA LEU A 108 -8.50 -14.15 -9.23
C LEU A 108 -7.97 -15.57 -9.42
N LYS A 109 -8.11 -16.14 -10.63
CA LYS A 109 -7.50 -17.43 -11.00
C LYS A 109 -5.97 -17.43 -10.84
N LYS A 110 -5.29 -16.31 -11.18
CA LYS A 110 -3.83 -16.15 -10.97
C LYS A 110 -3.44 -16.12 -9.49
N LEU A 111 -4.31 -15.65 -8.61
CA LEU A 111 -4.07 -15.63 -7.17
C LEU A 111 -4.33 -16.98 -6.51
N GLY A 112 -5.03 -17.89 -7.18
CA GLY A 112 -5.41 -19.19 -6.64
C GLY A 112 -4.21 -20.07 -6.25
N PRO A 113 -4.39 -20.97 -5.27
CA PRO A 113 -3.32 -21.84 -4.75
C PRO A 113 -2.77 -22.83 -5.78
N ALA A 114 -3.52 -23.12 -6.85
CA ALA A 114 -3.08 -23.99 -7.95
C ALA A 114 -2.01 -23.33 -8.85
N ASN A 115 -1.84 -22.02 -8.75
CA ASN A 115 -0.84 -21.29 -9.51
C ASN A 115 0.47 -21.20 -8.72
N ARG A 116 1.58 -21.00 -9.45
CA ARG A 116 2.94 -20.95 -8.88
C ARG A 116 2.98 -20.19 -7.57
N LEU A 117 3.76 -20.72 -6.63
CA LEU A 117 4.12 -20.03 -5.40
C LEU A 117 4.61 -18.62 -5.68
N ALA A 118 4.24 -17.68 -4.81
CA ALA A 118 4.81 -16.33 -4.89
C ALA A 118 6.34 -16.41 -4.89
N GLU A 119 6.99 -15.55 -5.68
CA GLU A 119 8.44 -15.62 -5.89
C GLU A 119 9.23 -14.82 -4.85
N GLY A 120 8.54 -14.00 -4.04
CA GLY A 120 9.19 -13.21 -2.98
C GLY A 120 9.66 -14.10 -1.85
N ASP A 121 10.92 -13.93 -1.48
CA ASP A 121 11.58 -14.60 -0.36
C ASP A 121 11.33 -13.78 0.92
N PRO A 122 10.57 -14.31 1.90
CA PRO A 122 10.22 -13.55 3.10
C PRO A 122 11.45 -13.20 3.96
N ASP A 123 12.45 -14.08 4.04
CA ASP A 123 13.65 -13.84 4.85
C ASP A 123 14.49 -12.70 4.26
N LYS A 124 14.63 -12.66 2.93
CA LYS A 124 15.30 -11.55 2.25
C LYS A 124 14.52 -10.27 2.39
N MET A 125 13.19 -10.31 2.34
CA MET A 125 12.37 -9.13 2.57
C MET A 125 12.56 -8.62 4.01
N ALA A 126 12.52 -9.49 5.00
CA ALA A 126 12.75 -9.12 6.40
C ALA A 126 14.12 -8.47 6.61
N ALA A 127 15.19 -9.03 6.02
CA ALA A 127 16.50 -8.44 6.08
C ALA A 127 16.54 -7.00 5.51
N ARG A 128 15.90 -6.77 4.36
CA ARG A 128 15.83 -5.42 3.75
C ARG A 128 14.99 -4.46 4.60
N ILE A 129 13.93 -4.93 5.25
CA ILE A 129 13.11 -4.11 6.16
C ILE A 129 13.97 -3.66 7.36
N ILE A 130 14.71 -4.58 7.96
CA ILE A 130 15.59 -4.27 9.09
C ILE A 130 16.64 -3.21 8.70
N GLU A 131 17.23 -3.30 7.53
CA GLU A 131 18.20 -2.32 7.02
C GLU A 131 17.63 -0.89 6.89
N THR A 132 16.30 -0.73 6.77
CA THR A 132 15.70 0.60 6.73
C THR A 132 15.67 1.31 8.09
N VAL A 133 15.83 0.55 9.19
CA VAL A 133 15.78 1.11 10.55
C VAL A 133 16.87 2.13 10.79
N ASP A 134 18.05 1.89 10.25
CA ASP A 134 19.25 2.72 10.48
C ASP A 134 19.45 3.81 9.42
N GLN A 135 18.55 3.89 8.43
CA GLN A 135 18.66 4.93 7.39
C GLN A 135 18.14 6.27 7.91
N ASP A 136 18.94 7.33 7.76
CA ASP A 136 18.57 8.69 8.13
C ASP A 136 18.88 9.66 6.97
N PRO A 137 17.89 10.37 6.41
CA PRO A 137 16.46 10.27 6.78
C PRO A 137 15.84 8.92 6.40
N ALA A 138 14.79 8.54 7.14
CA ALA A 138 14.02 7.34 6.82
C ALA A 138 13.40 7.43 5.41
N PRO A 139 13.54 6.41 4.54
CA PRO A 139 12.77 6.37 3.31
C PRO A 139 11.28 6.21 3.64
N LEU A 140 10.43 7.09 3.10
CA LEU A 140 8.99 6.98 3.33
C LEU A 140 8.40 5.73 2.64
N HIS A 141 8.81 5.45 1.40
CA HIS A 141 8.33 4.30 0.63
C HIS A 141 9.46 3.33 0.31
N VAL A 142 9.26 2.05 0.61
CA VAL A 142 10.19 0.97 0.29
C VAL A 142 9.45 -0.17 -0.39
N VAL A 143 9.56 -0.25 -1.71
CA VAL A 143 8.97 -1.33 -2.47
C VAL A 143 9.90 -2.54 -2.53
N LEU A 144 9.37 -3.73 -2.21
CA LEU A 144 10.11 -4.98 -2.24
C LEU A 144 9.58 -5.88 -3.36
N ARG A 145 10.49 -6.46 -4.13
CA ARG A 145 10.36 -7.20 -5.39
C ARG A 145 10.38 -6.30 -6.63
N SER A 146 11.17 -6.75 -7.60
CA SER A 146 11.32 -6.08 -8.90
C SER A 146 9.99 -5.95 -9.66
N GLN A 147 9.15 -6.98 -9.64
CA GLN A 147 7.83 -6.96 -10.28
C GLN A 147 6.91 -5.89 -9.66
N ALA A 148 6.85 -5.81 -8.33
CA ALA A 148 6.05 -4.81 -7.63
C ALA A 148 6.55 -3.39 -7.95
N ARG A 149 7.88 -3.19 -7.89
CA ARG A 149 8.51 -1.92 -8.26
C ARG A 149 8.17 -1.50 -9.68
N GLN A 150 8.27 -2.42 -10.65
CA GLN A 150 7.96 -2.09 -12.04
C GLN A 150 6.49 -1.74 -12.24
N ALA A 151 5.57 -2.49 -11.59
CA ALA A 151 4.14 -2.22 -11.64
C ALA A 151 3.81 -0.83 -11.07
N THR A 152 4.42 -0.47 -9.94
CA THR A 152 4.25 0.84 -9.30
C THR A 152 4.77 1.97 -10.22
N ILE A 153 5.97 1.82 -10.78
CA ILE A 153 6.54 2.80 -11.72
C ILE A 153 5.61 3.01 -12.94
N ASN A 154 5.15 1.92 -13.54
CA ASN A 154 4.24 1.99 -14.69
C ASN A 154 2.96 2.75 -14.32
N ARG A 155 2.34 2.40 -13.20
CA ARG A 155 1.09 3.05 -12.77
C ARG A 155 1.27 4.54 -12.46
N PHE A 156 2.37 4.92 -11.81
CA PHE A 156 2.66 6.34 -11.57
C PHE A 156 2.97 7.10 -12.85
N THR A 157 3.65 6.48 -13.80
CA THR A 157 3.93 7.09 -15.11
C THR A 157 2.63 7.33 -15.88
N GLU A 158 1.72 6.35 -15.92
CA GLU A 158 0.39 6.51 -16.52
C GLU A 158 -0.39 7.67 -15.88
N ARG A 159 -0.49 7.66 -14.54
CA ARG A 159 -1.20 8.71 -13.79
C ARG A 159 -0.57 10.09 -13.99
N LEU A 160 0.75 10.17 -14.00
CA LEU A 160 1.44 11.42 -14.28
C LEU A 160 1.13 11.97 -15.67
N ASN A 161 1.08 11.10 -16.68
CA ASN A 161 0.76 11.50 -18.04
C ASN A 161 -0.71 11.96 -18.17
N GLU A 162 -1.65 11.28 -17.48
CA GLU A 162 -3.05 11.70 -17.39
C GLU A 162 -3.16 13.13 -16.82
N TYR A 163 -2.46 13.41 -15.72
CA TYR A 163 -2.50 14.73 -15.09
C TYR A 163 -1.82 15.81 -15.94
N LYS A 164 -0.70 15.51 -16.58
CA LYS A 164 -0.05 16.45 -17.49
C LYS A 164 -0.93 16.83 -18.67
N GLY A 165 -1.77 15.94 -19.14
CA GLY A 165 -2.73 16.23 -20.21
C GLY A 165 -3.93 17.10 -19.80
N GLN A 166 -4.07 17.44 -18.51
CA GLN A 166 -5.22 18.16 -17.97
C GLN A 166 -4.91 19.62 -17.60
N ALA A 167 -3.77 20.17 -18.02
CA ALA A 167 -3.33 21.51 -17.60
C ALA A 167 -4.35 22.61 -17.91
N ASP A 168 -4.85 22.66 -19.15
CA ASP A 168 -5.83 23.67 -19.58
C ASP A 168 -7.19 23.48 -18.88
N LEU A 169 -7.62 22.24 -18.71
CA LEU A 169 -8.84 21.88 -18.00
C LEU A 169 -8.76 22.36 -16.53
N ALA A 170 -7.68 22.06 -15.85
CA ALA A 170 -7.47 22.48 -14.47
C ALA A 170 -7.48 24.01 -14.33
N ALA A 171 -6.70 24.70 -15.17
CA ALA A 171 -6.63 26.16 -15.18
C ALA A 171 -7.97 26.84 -15.50
N SER A 172 -8.86 26.17 -16.24
CA SER A 172 -10.18 26.72 -16.58
C SER A 172 -11.12 26.88 -15.37
N THR A 173 -10.81 26.23 -14.26
CA THR A 173 -11.59 26.26 -13.01
C THR A 173 -11.06 27.27 -11.99
N ASP A 174 -9.94 27.93 -12.28
CA ASP A 174 -9.37 28.95 -11.41
C ASP A 174 -10.18 30.24 -11.45
N ILE A 175 -10.30 30.93 -10.31
CA ILE A 175 -10.86 32.27 -10.25
C ILE A 175 -9.85 33.21 -10.90
N LYS A 176 -10.27 33.87 -11.97
CA LYS A 176 -9.48 34.97 -12.58
C LYS A 176 -9.75 36.27 -11.83
N GLU A 177 -8.75 36.82 -11.17
CA GLU A 177 -8.78 38.15 -10.60
C GLU A 177 -8.84 39.24 -11.69
#